data_a0c6229031b81f9f635237563dff117b
#
_entry.id   a0c6229031b81f9f635237563dff117b
#
_cell.length_a   1.000
_cell.length_b   1.000
_cell.length_c   1.000
_cell.angle_alpha   90.00
_cell.angle_beta   90.00
_cell.angle_gamma   90.00
#
_symmetry.space_group_name_H-M   'P 1'
#
loop_
_entity.id
_entity.type
_entity.pdbx_description
1 polymer ?
#
loop_
_entity_poly.entity_id
_entity_poly.type
_entity_poly.pdbx_seq_one_letter_code
_entity_poly.pdbx_strand_id
1 'polypeptide(L)'
;MSNSRMRSLIPLFAAVALWSCGGGGDSDDSGQAAPPPPAPAPAPTPPAPSPTPPAPAPIPPLALPAVDISGTAAPVGIDYWGDNSNAAGGKGETIDGIPCRPMDETFHIHTHLAIVLNGQLLTIPQQLGQVPATNTAAGCFYQIHNHDKAGRLHVESPVPVSYTLGSFFKIWGQPLSATNIAGITGLPVVVYVTDNGSTMRHTGDPSTIELRSKRLITIQIGTQLNAIPNFNWSGT
;
A
#
# COMPACT_ATOMS: atom_id res chain seq x y z
N MET A 1 7.63 -51.87 -6.01
CA MET A 1 8.66 -52.12 -4.99
C MET A 1 9.15 -50.75 -4.58
N SER A 2 9.01 -50.22 -3.48
CA SER A 2 8.75 -50.53 -2.08
C SER A 2 8.34 -49.23 -1.39
N ASN A 3 7.32 -49.28 -0.54
CA ASN A 3 6.84 -48.23 0.36
C ASN A 3 7.88 -47.82 1.39
N SER A 4 7.89 -46.55 1.80
CA SER A 4 8.15 -46.23 3.21
C SER A 4 7.39 -44.99 3.64
N ARG A 5 6.36 -45.19 4.44
CA ARG A 5 5.64 -44.18 5.22
C ARG A 5 6.38 -44.00 6.54
N MET A 6 6.70 -42.78 6.91
CA MET A 6 7.19 -42.48 8.25
C MET A 6 6.16 -41.60 8.97
N ARG A 7 5.49 -42.21 9.93
CA ARG A 7 4.58 -41.58 10.90
C ARG A 7 5.43 -41.05 12.07
N SER A 8 5.33 -39.79 12.40
CA SER A 8 5.86 -39.23 13.63
C SER A 8 4.75 -39.12 14.67
N LEU A 9 5.00 -39.76 15.81
CA LEU A 9 4.17 -39.79 17.02
C LEU A 9 4.46 -38.57 17.89
N ILE A 10 3.44 -37.93 18.40
CA ILE A 10 3.48 -36.86 19.38
C ILE A 10 3.29 -37.52 20.78
N PRO A 11 4.12 -37.28 21.77
CA PRO A 11 3.85 -37.72 23.15
C PRO A 11 3.01 -36.68 23.90
N LEU A 12 1.93 -37.19 24.50
CA LEU A 12 1.03 -36.52 25.43
C LEU A 12 1.65 -36.58 26.83
N PHE A 13 1.91 -35.45 27.46
CA PHE A 13 2.30 -35.40 28.88
C PHE A 13 1.06 -35.10 29.75
N ALA A 14 0.66 -36.06 30.56
CA ALA A 14 -0.33 -35.91 31.61
C ALA A 14 0.40 -35.52 32.93
N ALA A 15 -0.02 -34.42 33.54
CA ALA A 15 0.41 -34.03 34.89
C ALA A 15 -0.62 -34.51 35.92
N VAL A 16 -0.16 -35.36 36.81
CA VAL A 16 -0.92 -35.87 37.96
C VAL A 16 -0.64 -34.96 39.17
N ALA A 17 -1.69 -34.39 39.73
CA ALA A 17 -1.66 -33.67 40.98
C ALA A 17 -1.97 -34.66 42.15
N LEU A 18 -1.01 -34.81 43.08
CA LEU A 18 -1.18 -35.54 44.29
C LEU A 18 -1.66 -34.64 45.44
N TRP A 19 -2.80 -34.91 45.95
CA TRP A 19 -3.28 -34.39 47.24
C TRP A 19 -2.69 -35.23 48.38
N SER A 20 -2.07 -34.55 49.34
CA SER A 20 -1.71 -35.15 50.62
C SER A 20 -2.58 -34.54 51.73
N CYS A 21 -3.22 -35.43 52.46
CA CYS A 21 -4.01 -35.14 53.64
C CYS A 21 -3.24 -35.64 54.87
N GLY A 22 -3.16 -34.85 55.90
CA GLY A 22 -2.66 -35.24 57.25
C GLY A 22 -2.68 -33.99 58.14
N GLY A 23 -3.37 -33.92 59.21
CA GLY A 23 -3.60 -34.69 60.37
C GLY A 23 -3.30 -33.86 61.61
N GLY A 24 -4.33 -33.49 62.38
CA GLY A 24 -4.51 -33.30 63.78
C GLY A 24 -3.47 -32.55 64.64
N GLY A 25 -3.98 -31.60 65.43
CA GLY A 25 -3.28 -31.02 66.59
C GLY A 25 -4.10 -29.90 67.21
N ASP A 26 -4.87 -30.25 68.24
CA ASP A 26 -5.54 -29.27 69.12
C ASP A 26 -4.52 -28.46 69.90
N SER A 27 -4.64 -27.15 69.91
CA SER A 27 -4.13 -26.29 70.95
C SER A 27 -4.98 -25.01 70.99
N ASP A 28 -5.73 -24.90 72.11
CA ASP A 28 -6.41 -23.66 72.48
C ASP A 28 -5.46 -22.51 72.59
N ASP A 29 -5.63 -21.50 71.79
CA ASP A 29 -5.07 -20.20 72.09
C ASP A 29 -6.10 -19.10 71.69
N SER A 30 -6.48 -18.39 72.72
CA SER A 30 -7.37 -17.22 72.66
C SER A 30 -6.63 -16.08 71.92
N GLY A 31 -6.61 -16.15 70.57
CA GLY A 31 -6.00 -15.19 69.69
C GLY A 31 -7.00 -14.10 69.27
N GLN A 32 -6.72 -12.93 69.66
CA GLN A 32 -7.36 -11.64 69.28
C GLN A 32 -7.49 -11.55 67.76
N ALA A 33 -8.72 -11.34 67.28
CA ALA A 33 -9.01 -11.25 65.85
C ALA A 33 -8.19 -10.11 65.21
N ALA A 34 -7.41 -10.46 64.20
CA ALA A 34 -6.69 -9.48 63.41
C ALA A 34 -7.67 -8.49 62.70
N PRO A 35 -7.33 -7.24 62.58
CA PRO A 35 -8.16 -6.26 61.87
C PRO A 35 -8.30 -6.72 60.40
N PRO A 36 -9.46 -6.47 59.75
CA PRO A 36 -9.64 -6.82 58.36
C PRO A 36 -8.63 -6.08 57.48
N PRO A 37 -8.18 -6.67 56.38
CA PRO A 37 -7.27 -6.03 55.46
C PRO A 37 -7.90 -4.77 54.86
N PRO A 38 -7.13 -3.70 54.63
CA PRO A 38 -7.66 -2.47 54.02
C PRO A 38 -8.26 -2.77 52.65
N ALA A 39 -9.40 -2.12 52.37
CA ALA A 39 -10.08 -2.25 51.11
C ALA A 39 -9.11 -1.88 49.94
N PRO A 40 -9.12 -2.61 48.83
CA PRO A 40 -8.31 -2.32 47.68
C PRO A 40 -8.59 -0.88 47.20
N ALA A 41 -7.50 -0.16 46.90
CA ALA A 41 -7.59 1.19 46.34
C ALA A 41 -8.39 1.18 45.03
N PRO A 42 -9.22 2.20 44.77
CA PRO A 42 -9.95 2.28 43.52
C PRO A 42 -8.98 2.27 42.34
N ALA A 43 -9.30 1.49 41.32
CA ALA A 43 -8.50 1.41 40.09
C ALA A 43 -8.35 2.82 39.45
N PRO A 44 -7.18 3.17 38.92
CA PRO A 44 -6.99 4.44 38.24
C PRO A 44 -8.00 4.58 37.11
N THR A 45 -8.66 5.73 37.05
CA THR A 45 -9.59 6.08 35.98
C THR A 45 -8.83 6.06 34.64
N PRO A 46 -9.34 5.41 33.59
CA PRO A 46 -8.70 5.45 32.28
C PRO A 46 -8.51 6.92 31.84
N PRO A 47 -7.38 7.26 31.21
CA PRO A 47 -7.19 8.60 30.67
C PRO A 47 -8.30 8.92 29.67
N ALA A 48 -8.82 10.14 29.73
CA ALA A 48 -9.80 10.63 28.77
C ALA A 48 -9.28 10.44 27.34
N PRO A 49 -10.13 10.06 26.39
CA PRO A 49 -9.70 9.94 24.99
C PRO A 49 -9.14 11.28 24.52
N SER A 50 -7.96 11.26 23.92
CA SER A 50 -7.36 12.45 23.31
C SER A 50 -8.34 13.08 22.31
N PRO A 51 -8.49 14.40 22.28
CA PRO A 51 -9.38 15.06 21.33
C PRO A 51 -9.00 14.64 19.90
N THR A 52 -9.97 14.17 19.15
CA THR A 52 -9.81 13.87 17.72
C THR A 52 -9.31 15.13 17.02
N PRO A 53 -8.22 15.08 16.24
CA PRO A 53 -7.77 16.25 15.48
C PRO A 53 -8.93 16.78 14.64
N PRO A 54 -9.12 18.10 14.53
CA PRO A 54 -10.15 18.67 13.67
C PRO A 54 -9.99 18.15 12.26
N ALA A 55 -11.11 17.77 11.61
CA ALA A 55 -11.11 17.36 10.22
C ALA A 55 -10.42 18.46 9.38
N PRO A 56 -9.52 18.10 8.45
CA PRO A 56 -8.89 19.07 7.57
C PRO A 56 -9.96 19.91 6.87
N ALA A 57 -9.78 21.23 6.86
CA ALA A 57 -10.69 22.13 6.17
C ALA A 57 -10.85 21.70 4.70
N PRO A 58 -12.05 21.84 4.10
CA PRO A 58 -12.23 21.60 2.69
C PRO A 58 -11.22 22.44 1.91
N ILE A 59 -10.39 21.78 1.09
CA ILE A 59 -9.47 22.51 0.22
C ILE A 59 -10.32 23.17 -0.85
N PRO A 60 -10.26 24.50 -1.03
CA PRO A 60 -11.01 25.15 -2.11
C PRO A 60 -10.66 24.52 -3.45
N PRO A 61 -11.59 24.44 -4.40
CA PRO A 61 -11.30 23.96 -5.73
C PRO A 61 -10.18 24.82 -6.31
N LEU A 62 -9.03 24.22 -6.52
CA LEU A 62 -7.87 24.89 -7.05
C LEU A 62 -8.05 25.07 -8.55
N ALA A 63 -8.17 26.32 -9.00
CA ALA A 63 -7.90 26.66 -10.39
C ALA A 63 -6.39 26.53 -10.60
N LEU A 64 -5.95 25.48 -11.28
CA LEU A 64 -4.55 25.15 -11.41
C LEU A 64 -3.98 25.66 -12.72
N PRO A 65 -2.77 26.26 -12.74
CA PRO A 65 -2.02 26.29 -13.97
C PRO A 65 -1.75 24.84 -14.37
N ALA A 66 -2.18 24.46 -15.58
CA ALA A 66 -1.82 23.19 -16.16
C ALA A 66 -0.30 23.17 -16.33
N VAL A 67 0.39 22.36 -15.52
CA VAL A 67 1.74 21.95 -15.88
C VAL A 67 1.56 20.86 -16.92
N ASP A 68 1.88 21.16 -18.16
CA ASP A 68 1.84 20.16 -19.24
C ASP A 68 2.96 19.14 -18.98
N ILE A 69 2.59 17.96 -18.53
CA ILE A 69 3.50 16.82 -18.34
C ILE A 69 3.34 15.85 -19.50
N SER A 70 3.03 16.37 -20.70
CA SER A 70 2.86 15.51 -21.87
C SER A 70 4.16 14.78 -22.22
N GLY A 71 4.05 13.49 -22.42
CA GLY A 71 5.15 12.53 -22.53
C GLY A 71 5.97 12.56 -23.82
N THR A 72 6.13 13.71 -24.46
CA THR A 72 7.00 13.85 -25.64
C THR A 72 8.27 14.66 -25.38
N ALA A 73 8.36 15.30 -24.22
CA ALA A 73 9.56 16.01 -23.77
C ALA A 73 10.26 15.21 -22.67
N ALA A 74 11.50 15.58 -22.35
CA ALA A 74 12.27 15.00 -21.26
C ALA A 74 11.42 14.85 -19.98
N PRO A 75 11.61 13.79 -19.18
CA PRO A 75 10.82 13.53 -18.02
C PRO A 75 10.81 14.75 -17.09
N VAL A 76 9.62 15.23 -16.75
CA VAL A 76 9.44 16.34 -15.82
C VAL A 76 9.45 15.77 -14.41
N GLY A 77 10.44 16.15 -13.62
CA GLY A 77 10.54 15.72 -12.23
C GLY A 77 11.94 15.24 -11.84
N ILE A 78 12.08 14.92 -10.55
CA ILE A 78 13.32 14.41 -9.97
C ILE A 78 13.30 12.89 -10.07
N ASP A 79 14.41 12.32 -10.52
CA ASP A 79 14.62 10.87 -10.57
C ASP A 79 14.97 10.35 -9.17
N TYR A 80 13.94 9.95 -8.42
CA TYR A 80 14.09 9.51 -7.05
C TYR A 80 14.44 8.01 -6.94
N TRP A 81 13.82 7.18 -7.79
CA TRP A 81 13.98 5.71 -7.72
C TRP A 81 14.99 5.14 -8.72
N GLY A 82 15.56 5.97 -9.61
CA GLY A 82 16.44 5.54 -10.67
C GLY A 82 15.75 4.76 -11.79
N ASP A 83 16.50 4.40 -12.83
CA ASP A 83 15.96 3.80 -14.05
C ASP A 83 15.61 2.31 -13.95
N ASN A 84 16.19 1.59 -13.01
CA ASN A 84 16.07 0.12 -12.93
C ASN A 84 15.27 -0.36 -11.73
N SER A 85 14.36 0.45 -11.22
CA SER A 85 13.51 0.05 -10.11
C SER A 85 12.53 -1.06 -10.46
N ASN A 86 12.29 -1.34 -11.74
CA ASN A 86 11.62 -2.55 -12.22
C ASN A 86 12.37 -3.84 -11.81
N ALA A 87 13.65 -3.77 -11.48
CA ALA A 87 14.40 -4.92 -10.98
C ALA A 87 13.80 -5.50 -9.69
N ALA A 88 13.08 -4.69 -8.90
CA ALA A 88 12.36 -5.12 -7.70
C ALA A 88 10.95 -5.63 -7.99
N GLY A 89 10.36 -5.26 -9.13
CA GLY A 89 8.98 -5.58 -9.53
C GLY A 89 8.83 -6.91 -10.25
N GLY A 90 7.71 -7.06 -10.91
CA GLY A 90 7.34 -8.27 -11.64
C GLY A 90 8.41 -8.74 -12.64
N LYS A 91 8.79 -10.00 -12.53
CA LYS A 91 9.85 -10.64 -13.32
C LYS A 91 9.33 -11.74 -14.23
N GLY A 92 8.03 -11.69 -14.55
CA GLY A 92 7.34 -12.69 -15.36
C GLY A 92 6.41 -13.62 -14.59
N GLU A 93 6.49 -13.63 -13.25
CA GLU A 93 5.55 -14.34 -12.39
C GLU A 93 4.18 -13.65 -12.34
N THR A 94 3.14 -14.38 -11.95
CA THR A 94 1.81 -13.79 -11.72
C THR A 94 1.82 -12.93 -10.45
N ILE A 95 1.47 -11.65 -10.55
CA ILE A 95 1.39 -10.71 -9.44
C ILE A 95 -0.05 -10.23 -9.30
N ASP A 96 -0.62 -10.32 -8.08
CA ASP A 96 -1.98 -9.89 -7.79
C ASP A 96 -3.05 -10.50 -8.73
N GLY A 97 -2.81 -11.74 -9.17
CA GLY A 97 -3.64 -12.41 -10.18
C GLY A 97 -3.41 -11.95 -11.61
N ILE A 98 -2.52 -11.00 -11.86
CA ILE A 98 -2.19 -10.46 -13.18
C ILE A 98 -0.99 -11.23 -13.74
N PRO A 99 -1.17 -12.01 -14.80
CA PRO A 99 -0.07 -12.73 -15.44
C PRO A 99 0.75 -11.79 -16.34
N CYS A 100 2.05 -12.10 -16.50
CA CYS A 100 2.86 -11.52 -17.54
C CYS A 100 2.66 -12.28 -18.86
N ARG A 101 2.27 -11.59 -19.94
CA ARG A 101 1.88 -12.18 -21.24
C ARG A 101 2.38 -11.33 -22.40
N PRO A 102 2.36 -11.83 -23.65
CA PRO A 102 2.45 -10.96 -24.81
C PRO A 102 1.44 -9.83 -24.73
N MET A 103 1.82 -8.65 -25.20
CA MET A 103 0.94 -7.47 -25.20
C MET A 103 -0.32 -7.74 -26.02
N ASP A 104 -1.46 -7.27 -25.50
CA ASP A 104 -2.76 -7.29 -26.18
C ASP A 104 -3.50 -5.98 -25.86
N GLU A 105 -3.66 -5.17 -26.88
CA GLU A 105 -4.23 -3.82 -26.81
C GLU A 105 -5.71 -3.77 -27.22
N THR A 106 -6.41 -4.90 -27.27
CA THR A 106 -7.84 -4.94 -27.65
C THR A 106 -8.68 -4.05 -26.72
N PHE A 107 -8.37 -4.04 -25.44
CA PHE A 107 -8.83 -3.03 -24.49
C PHE A 107 -7.61 -2.22 -24.03
N HIS A 108 -7.67 -0.89 -24.23
CA HIS A 108 -6.55 0.00 -23.93
C HIS A 108 -7.05 1.31 -23.33
N ILE A 109 -6.61 1.58 -22.10
CA ILE A 109 -6.86 2.86 -21.42
C ILE A 109 -5.59 3.40 -20.78
N HIS A 110 -5.58 4.72 -20.55
CA HIS A 110 -4.51 5.40 -19.85
C HIS A 110 -5.01 6.04 -18.56
N THR A 111 -4.24 5.90 -17.49
CA THR A 111 -4.36 6.65 -16.22
C THR A 111 -3.05 7.37 -15.98
N HIS A 112 -3.07 8.54 -15.37
CA HIS A 112 -1.84 9.24 -15.01
C HIS A 112 -1.62 9.23 -13.49
N LEU A 113 -0.39 8.93 -13.07
CA LEU A 113 0.08 8.97 -11.69
C LEU A 113 1.14 10.06 -11.54
N ALA A 114 0.88 11.05 -10.70
CA ALA A 114 1.86 12.05 -10.27
C ALA A 114 2.19 11.82 -8.79
N ILE A 115 3.47 11.69 -8.45
CA ILE A 115 3.96 11.66 -7.07
C ILE A 115 4.77 12.92 -6.81
N VAL A 116 4.41 13.67 -5.79
CA VAL A 116 5.02 14.94 -5.41
C VAL A 116 5.60 14.82 -4.01
N LEU A 117 6.88 15.11 -3.85
CA LEU A 117 7.59 15.14 -2.57
C LEU A 117 8.01 16.56 -2.25
N ASN A 118 7.49 17.13 -1.16
CA ASN A 118 7.78 18.49 -0.69
C ASN A 118 7.67 19.55 -1.82
N GLY A 119 6.60 19.46 -2.62
CA GLY A 119 6.35 20.38 -3.72
C GLY A 119 7.11 20.09 -5.01
N GLN A 120 7.88 19.02 -5.07
CA GLN A 120 8.64 18.62 -6.25
C GLN A 120 8.08 17.36 -6.88
N LEU A 121 7.78 17.38 -8.17
CA LEU A 121 7.32 16.21 -8.92
C LEU A 121 8.45 15.17 -9.00
N LEU A 122 8.13 13.91 -8.76
CA LEU A 122 9.03 12.79 -8.94
C LEU A 122 8.71 12.07 -10.25
N THR A 123 9.73 11.62 -10.97
CA THR A 123 9.51 10.75 -12.14
C THR A 123 9.13 9.35 -11.69
N ILE A 124 8.20 8.73 -12.40
CA ILE A 124 7.92 7.30 -12.26
C ILE A 124 8.96 6.54 -13.09
N PRO A 125 9.64 5.53 -12.54
CA PRO A 125 10.61 4.78 -13.34
C PRO A 125 9.97 4.22 -14.60
N GLN A 126 10.71 4.24 -15.70
CA GLN A 126 10.23 3.72 -16.97
C GLN A 126 10.18 2.20 -17.02
N GLN A 127 9.35 1.66 -17.92
CA GLN A 127 9.25 0.23 -18.22
C GLN A 127 8.85 -0.66 -17.01
N LEU A 128 8.17 -0.09 -16.03
CA LEU A 128 7.56 -0.88 -14.96
C LEU A 128 6.46 -1.77 -15.55
N GLY A 129 6.47 -3.04 -15.18
CA GLY A 129 5.53 -4.04 -15.71
C GLY A 129 5.91 -4.59 -17.09
N GLN A 130 7.10 -4.26 -17.60
CA GLN A 130 7.66 -4.83 -18.83
C GLN A 130 8.84 -5.73 -18.49
N VAL A 131 8.79 -6.97 -18.95
CA VAL A 131 9.87 -7.94 -18.79
C VAL A 131 10.55 -8.12 -20.13
N PRO A 132 11.80 -7.67 -20.29
CA PRO A 132 12.50 -7.76 -21.57
C PRO A 132 12.77 -9.23 -21.95
N ALA A 133 12.81 -9.52 -23.25
CA ALA A 133 13.26 -10.80 -23.75
C ALA A 133 14.71 -11.06 -23.37
N THR A 134 15.05 -12.30 -23.13
CA THR A 134 16.42 -12.78 -22.94
C THR A 134 16.80 -13.76 -24.07
N ASN A 135 18.03 -14.23 -24.10
CA ASN A 135 18.46 -15.26 -25.05
C ASN A 135 17.69 -16.61 -24.89
N THR A 136 17.03 -16.81 -23.74
CA THR A 136 16.38 -18.07 -23.38
C THR A 136 14.88 -17.96 -23.15
N ALA A 137 14.32 -16.73 -23.08
CA ALA A 137 12.90 -16.50 -22.82
C ALA A 137 12.39 -15.29 -23.61
N ALA A 138 11.18 -15.41 -24.15
CA ALA A 138 10.46 -14.28 -24.73
C ALA A 138 10.12 -13.25 -23.64
N GLY A 139 10.13 -11.97 -24.00
CA GLY A 139 9.63 -10.91 -23.11
C GLY A 139 8.12 -10.99 -22.91
N CYS A 140 7.64 -10.33 -21.86
CA CYS A 140 6.21 -10.25 -21.58
C CYS A 140 5.86 -8.92 -20.93
N PHE A 141 4.57 -8.59 -20.88
CA PHE A 141 4.01 -7.39 -20.29
C PHE A 141 2.95 -7.78 -19.25
N TYR A 142 2.96 -7.09 -18.14
CA TYR A 142 1.78 -7.08 -17.26
C TYR A 142 0.72 -6.19 -17.88
N GLN A 143 -0.53 -6.54 -17.69
CA GLN A 143 -1.66 -5.74 -18.20
C GLN A 143 -1.73 -4.32 -17.61
N ILE A 144 -0.93 -4.03 -16.58
CA ILE A 144 -0.66 -2.69 -16.08
C ILE A 144 0.84 -2.44 -16.20
N HIS A 145 1.22 -1.42 -16.93
CA HIS A 145 2.63 -1.08 -17.13
C HIS A 145 2.77 0.41 -17.53
N ASN A 146 4.01 0.88 -17.64
CA ASN A 146 4.32 2.15 -18.26
C ASN A 146 5.48 2.00 -19.26
N HIS A 147 5.65 2.99 -20.14
CA HIS A 147 6.74 3.02 -21.12
C HIS A 147 7.82 4.03 -20.77
N ASP A 148 7.44 5.14 -20.17
CA ASP A 148 8.30 6.28 -19.91
C ASP A 148 8.21 6.77 -18.46
N LYS A 149 8.95 7.81 -18.13
CA LYS A 149 9.01 8.40 -16.79
C LYS A 149 7.90 9.43 -16.50
N ALA A 150 6.99 9.67 -17.44
CA ALA A 150 5.98 10.72 -17.28
C ALA A 150 4.83 10.36 -16.35
N GLY A 151 4.76 9.10 -15.90
CA GLY A 151 3.70 8.63 -14.98
C GLY A 151 2.42 8.20 -15.69
N ARG A 152 2.43 8.07 -17.02
CA ARG A 152 1.32 7.49 -17.77
C ARG A 152 1.33 5.97 -17.59
N LEU A 153 0.25 5.46 -16.99
CA LEU A 153 0.03 4.04 -16.79
C LEU A 153 -0.91 3.53 -17.89
N HIS A 154 -0.53 2.43 -18.51
CA HIS A 154 -1.32 1.71 -19.48
C HIS A 154 -2.08 0.58 -18.77
N VAL A 155 -3.33 0.36 -19.14
CA VAL A 155 -4.07 -0.86 -18.84
C VAL A 155 -4.46 -1.47 -20.18
N GLU A 156 -3.82 -2.58 -20.52
CA GLU A 156 -3.95 -3.25 -21.81
C GLU A 156 -4.31 -4.73 -21.62
N SER A 157 -5.37 -5.18 -22.29
CA SER A 157 -5.88 -6.54 -22.10
C SER A 157 -6.78 -6.97 -23.26
N PRO A 158 -7.00 -8.30 -23.45
CA PRO A 158 -7.89 -8.81 -24.49
C PRO A 158 -9.36 -8.48 -24.25
N VAL A 159 -9.75 -8.13 -23.02
CA VAL A 159 -11.13 -7.79 -22.63
C VAL A 159 -11.12 -6.65 -21.62
N PRO A 160 -12.21 -5.87 -21.49
CA PRO A 160 -12.30 -4.84 -20.46
C PRO A 160 -12.06 -5.41 -19.06
N VAL A 161 -11.13 -4.80 -18.33
CA VAL A 161 -10.73 -5.17 -16.97
C VAL A 161 -10.67 -3.92 -16.10
N SER A 162 -10.81 -4.10 -14.80
CA SER A 162 -10.60 -3.05 -13.81
C SER A 162 -9.46 -3.44 -12.88
N TYR A 163 -8.47 -2.56 -12.78
CA TYR A 163 -7.34 -2.70 -11.88
C TYR A 163 -7.25 -1.47 -10.96
N THR A 164 -6.48 -1.63 -9.89
CA THR A 164 -6.27 -0.57 -8.91
C THR A 164 -4.83 -0.05 -8.94
N LEU A 165 -4.62 1.12 -8.35
CA LEU A 165 -3.28 1.66 -8.12
C LEU A 165 -2.43 0.69 -7.29
N GLY A 166 -3.05 -0.02 -6.33
CA GLY A 166 -2.38 -1.06 -5.54
C GLY A 166 -1.81 -2.18 -6.41
N SER A 167 -2.52 -2.61 -7.44
CA SER A 167 -2.04 -3.63 -8.37
C SER A 167 -0.80 -3.14 -9.16
N PHE A 168 -0.78 -1.87 -9.59
CA PHE A 168 0.41 -1.28 -10.22
C PHE A 168 1.60 -1.24 -9.27
N PHE A 169 1.42 -0.80 -8.02
CA PHE A 169 2.50 -0.77 -7.03
C PHE A 169 3.03 -2.16 -6.67
N LYS A 170 2.18 -3.18 -6.66
CA LYS A 170 2.62 -4.58 -6.49
C LYS A 170 3.49 -5.04 -7.67
N ILE A 171 3.11 -4.69 -8.91
CA ILE A 171 3.92 -4.98 -10.10
C ILE A 171 5.24 -4.21 -10.05
N TRP A 172 5.23 -2.96 -9.60
CA TRP A 172 6.45 -2.18 -9.36
C TRP A 172 7.31 -2.77 -8.22
N GLY A 173 6.73 -3.57 -7.33
CA GLY A 173 7.41 -4.11 -6.15
C GLY A 173 7.60 -3.06 -5.04
N GLN A 174 6.76 -2.04 -5.02
CA GLN A 174 6.83 -0.95 -4.05
C GLN A 174 5.61 -0.93 -3.14
N PRO A 175 5.77 -0.53 -1.86
CA PRO A 175 4.65 -0.39 -0.94
C PRO A 175 3.76 0.79 -1.31
N LEU A 176 2.44 0.64 -1.09
CA LEU A 176 1.45 1.71 -1.20
C LEU A 176 0.49 1.65 -0.02
N SER A 177 0.52 2.69 0.81
CA SER A 177 -0.42 2.90 1.91
C SER A 177 -0.58 4.39 2.22
N ALA A 178 -1.44 4.74 3.17
CA ALA A 178 -1.61 6.12 3.61
C ALA A 178 -0.35 6.76 4.24
N THR A 179 0.68 5.96 4.57
CA THR A 179 1.90 6.42 5.26
C THR A 179 3.20 5.96 4.61
N ASN A 180 3.10 5.19 3.52
CA ASN A 180 4.26 4.69 2.80
C ASN A 180 3.97 4.66 1.29
N ILE A 181 4.60 5.56 0.56
CA ILE A 181 4.46 5.70 -0.89
C ILE A 181 5.81 5.33 -1.53
N ALA A 182 5.89 4.16 -2.09
CA ALA A 182 7.10 3.64 -2.75
C ALA A 182 8.39 3.80 -1.90
N GLY A 183 8.29 3.49 -0.61
CA GLY A 183 9.41 3.61 0.35
C GLY A 183 9.54 4.98 1.02
N ILE A 184 8.83 6.01 0.57
CA ILE A 184 8.83 7.32 1.21
C ILE A 184 7.87 7.29 2.40
N THR A 185 8.38 7.55 3.61
CA THR A 185 7.66 7.49 4.88
C THR A 185 7.93 8.69 5.77
N GLY A 186 7.21 8.82 6.89
CA GLY A 186 7.48 9.83 7.91
C GLY A 186 6.95 11.23 7.59
N LEU A 187 6.25 11.41 6.47
CA LEU A 187 5.65 12.68 6.07
C LEU A 187 4.13 12.52 5.85
N PRO A 188 3.35 13.59 6.01
CA PRO A 188 1.92 13.57 5.70
C PRO A 188 1.69 13.23 4.23
N VAL A 189 0.70 12.38 3.94
CA VAL A 189 0.30 12.01 2.58
C VAL A 189 -1.11 12.53 2.32
N VAL A 190 -1.30 13.16 1.17
CA VAL A 190 -2.62 13.57 0.67
C VAL A 190 -2.76 13.09 -0.77
N VAL A 191 -3.88 12.46 -1.08
CA VAL A 191 -4.14 11.90 -2.41
C VAL A 191 -5.33 12.62 -3.04
N TYR A 192 -5.21 12.97 -4.31
CA TYR A 192 -6.26 13.56 -5.12
C TYR A 192 -6.53 12.68 -6.33
N VAL A 193 -7.80 12.62 -6.69
CA VAL A 193 -8.26 11.97 -7.92
C VAL A 193 -9.01 12.99 -8.75
N THR A 194 -8.62 13.12 -10.01
CA THR A 194 -9.29 14.01 -10.97
C THR A 194 -9.91 13.17 -12.07
N ASP A 195 -11.23 13.28 -12.20
CA ASP A 195 -12.02 12.67 -13.25
C ASP A 195 -12.75 13.76 -14.03
N ASN A 196 -12.63 13.77 -15.36
CA ASN A 196 -13.33 14.73 -16.24
C ASN A 196 -13.16 16.19 -15.77
N GLY A 197 -11.97 16.56 -15.31
CA GLY A 197 -11.66 17.90 -14.83
C GLY A 197 -12.16 18.22 -13.41
N SER A 198 -12.85 17.30 -12.74
CA SER A 198 -13.28 17.44 -11.35
C SER A 198 -12.29 16.77 -10.42
N THR A 199 -11.68 17.54 -9.53
CA THR A 199 -10.69 17.03 -8.56
C THR A 199 -11.32 16.84 -7.19
N MET A 200 -11.12 15.67 -6.60
CA MET A 200 -11.55 15.34 -5.24
C MET A 200 -10.38 14.79 -4.43
N ARG A 201 -10.36 15.10 -3.13
CA ARG A 201 -9.46 14.45 -2.21
C ARG A 201 -9.94 13.01 -1.96
N HIS A 202 -9.05 12.06 -2.13
CA HIS A 202 -9.29 10.67 -1.74
C HIS A 202 -8.98 10.49 -0.26
N THR A 203 -9.93 9.96 0.51
CA THR A 203 -9.80 9.77 1.97
C THR A 203 -9.65 8.31 2.40
N GLY A 204 -9.74 7.38 1.43
CA GLY A 204 -9.58 5.95 1.66
C GLY A 204 -8.12 5.48 1.51
N ASP A 205 -7.95 4.17 1.51
CA ASP A 205 -6.68 3.53 1.17
C ASP A 205 -6.33 3.83 -0.30
N PRO A 206 -5.18 4.46 -0.59
CA PRO A 206 -4.79 4.78 -1.96
C PRO A 206 -4.63 3.54 -2.85
N SER A 207 -4.39 2.37 -2.27
CA SER A 207 -4.28 1.13 -3.03
C SER A 207 -5.59 0.71 -3.70
N THR A 208 -6.73 1.21 -3.22
CA THR A 208 -8.06 0.89 -3.76
C THR A 208 -8.49 1.78 -4.92
N ILE A 209 -7.72 2.80 -5.26
CA ILE A 209 -8.05 3.72 -6.35
C ILE A 209 -8.04 2.95 -7.67
N GLU A 210 -9.19 2.90 -8.33
CA GLU A 210 -9.35 2.24 -9.62
C GLU A 210 -8.64 3.01 -10.74
N LEU A 211 -7.94 2.33 -11.62
CA LEU A 211 -7.35 2.89 -12.83
C LEU A 211 -8.43 3.02 -13.90
N ARG A 212 -8.75 4.27 -14.28
CA ARG A 212 -9.78 4.59 -15.27
C ARG A 212 -9.22 5.44 -16.40
N SER A 213 -9.87 5.35 -17.54
CA SER A 213 -9.49 6.15 -18.70
C SER A 213 -9.45 7.65 -18.37
N LYS A 214 -8.31 8.27 -18.62
CA LYS A 214 -8.03 9.70 -18.41
C LYS A 214 -8.18 10.19 -16.96
N ARG A 215 -8.16 9.28 -15.99
CA ARG A 215 -8.08 9.63 -14.57
C ARG A 215 -6.68 10.14 -14.24
N LEU A 216 -6.62 11.23 -13.46
CA LEU A 216 -5.37 11.69 -12.84
C LEU A 216 -5.37 11.31 -11.37
N ILE A 217 -4.30 10.70 -10.90
CA ILE A 217 -4.06 10.38 -9.50
C ILE A 217 -2.84 11.18 -9.08
N THR A 218 -3.00 12.08 -8.10
CA THR A 218 -1.90 12.87 -7.57
C THR A 218 -1.68 12.55 -6.10
N ILE A 219 -0.50 12.03 -5.78
CA ILE A 219 -0.07 11.74 -4.41
C ILE A 219 0.90 12.83 -3.98
N GLN A 220 0.57 13.57 -2.94
CA GLN A 220 1.44 14.60 -2.38
C GLN A 220 1.96 14.17 -1.00
N ILE A 221 3.26 14.22 -0.83
CA ILE A 221 3.99 13.78 0.36
C ILE A 221 4.71 14.99 0.94
N GLY A 222 4.45 15.31 2.21
CA GLY A 222 5.03 16.47 2.88
C GLY A 222 4.38 17.79 2.47
N THR A 223 5.20 18.79 2.09
CA THR A 223 4.71 20.09 1.62
C THR A 223 3.92 19.94 0.34
N GLN A 224 2.69 20.41 0.34
CA GLN A 224 1.79 20.30 -0.81
C GLN A 224 2.06 21.41 -1.84
N LEU A 225 1.77 21.10 -3.09
CA LEU A 225 1.67 22.11 -4.15
C LEU A 225 0.43 22.99 -3.91
N ASN A 226 0.52 24.26 -4.31
CA ASN A 226 -0.63 25.13 -4.38
C ASN A 226 -1.61 24.75 -5.51
N ALA A 227 -1.23 23.79 -6.32
CA ALA A 227 -1.91 23.38 -7.56
C ALA A 227 -1.70 21.87 -7.81
N ILE A 228 -2.71 21.19 -8.36
CA ILE A 228 -2.60 19.77 -8.75
C ILE A 228 -2.16 19.71 -10.21
N PRO A 229 -1.08 19.00 -10.56
CA PRO A 229 -0.65 18.86 -11.94
C PRO A 229 -1.78 18.32 -12.83
N ASN A 230 -1.97 18.91 -14.00
CA ASN A 230 -2.84 18.38 -15.03
C ASN A 230 -1.99 17.67 -16.09
N PHE A 231 -2.51 16.59 -16.65
CA PHE A 231 -1.83 15.85 -17.71
C PHE A 231 -2.51 16.15 -19.06
N ASN A 232 -1.68 16.45 -20.06
CA ASN A 232 -2.17 16.65 -21.42
C ASN A 232 -2.32 15.29 -22.13
N TRP A 233 -3.56 14.95 -22.46
CA TRP A 233 -3.91 13.70 -23.14
C TRP A 233 -3.79 13.78 -24.67
N SER A 234 -3.33 14.90 -25.24
CA SER A 234 -3.11 15.01 -26.69
C SER A 234 -1.97 14.08 -27.12
N GLY A 235 -2.25 13.25 -28.11
CA GLY A 235 -1.27 12.29 -28.65
C GLY A 235 -1.15 10.96 -27.86
N THR A 236 -2.18 10.62 -27.07
CA THR A 236 -2.26 9.32 -26.37
C THR A 236 -3.36 8.46 -26.98
#